data_64b0a9063cf10ea8975b3bbe86951dfe
#
_entry.id   64b0a9063cf10ea8975b3bbe86951dfe
#
_cell.length_a   1.000
_cell.length_b   1.000
_cell.length_c   1.000
_cell.angle_alpha   90.00
_cell.angle_beta   90.00
_cell.angle_gamma   90.00
#
_symmetry.space_group_name_H-M   'P 1'
#
loop_
_entity.id
_entity.type
_entity.pdbx_description
1 polymer ?
#
loop_
_entity_poly.entity_id
_entity_poly.type
_entity_poly.pdbx_seq_one_letter_code
_entity_poly.pdbx_strand_id
1 'polypeptide(L)'
;LALYDTTYNVRLGSTYFGQMMDRYTGSYVLAVAAYNAGPGNVDKWLRTIGDPRTGMDALTWIERIPLSETRDYVQRVLENAVVYDLLNPRSANIKSPTPLSAYLGKAKPG
;
A
#
# COMPACT_ATOMS: atom_id res chain seq x y z
N LEU A 1 -14.75 14.23 -4.26
CA LEU A 1 -13.33 14.07 -4.53
C LEU A 1 -12.85 12.71 -4.05
N ALA A 2 -12.05 12.04 -4.85
CA ALA A 2 -11.59 10.69 -4.59
C ALA A 2 -10.83 10.54 -3.27
N LEU A 3 -10.27 11.62 -2.72
CA LEU A 3 -9.57 11.62 -1.43
C LEU A 3 -10.35 10.97 -0.30
N TYR A 4 -11.65 11.17 -0.30
CA TYR A 4 -12.51 10.69 0.78
C TYR A 4 -13.43 9.57 0.34
N ASP A 5 -13.19 9.02 -0.85
CA ASP A 5 -13.93 7.89 -1.34
C ASP A 5 -13.55 6.65 -0.53
N THR A 6 -14.51 6.14 0.26
CA THR A 6 -14.26 4.98 1.12
C THR A 6 -13.91 3.72 0.35
N THR A 7 -14.20 3.68 -0.96
CA THR A 7 -13.80 2.57 -1.82
C THR A 7 -12.28 2.42 -1.89
N TYR A 8 -11.56 3.54 -1.82
CA TYR A 8 -10.10 3.54 -2.00
C TYR A 8 -9.33 3.92 -0.75
N ASN A 9 -10.02 4.32 0.34
CA ASN A 9 -9.35 4.73 1.56
C ASN A 9 -9.31 3.58 2.56
N VAL A 10 -8.11 3.23 3.01
CA VAL A 10 -7.90 2.22 4.05
C VAL A 10 -7.76 2.95 5.38
N ARG A 11 -8.66 2.64 6.31
CA ARG A 11 -8.62 3.23 7.66
C ARG A 11 -7.58 2.49 8.50
N LEU A 12 -6.56 3.20 8.93
CA LEU A 12 -5.48 2.61 9.72
C LEU A 12 -5.97 2.04 11.06
N GLY A 13 -7.09 2.57 11.58
CA GLY A 13 -7.71 2.04 12.81
C GLY A 13 -8.53 0.78 12.63
N SER A 14 -8.68 0.29 11.40
CA SER A 14 -9.40 -0.95 11.14
C SER A 14 -8.62 -2.13 11.71
N THR A 15 -9.30 -2.98 12.49
CA THR A 15 -8.66 -4.18 13.07
C THR A 15 -8.11 -5.10 11.98
N TYR A 16 -8.89 -5.31 10.92
CA TYR A 16 -8.47 -6.18 9.83
C TYR A 16 -7.25 -5.61 9.09
N PHE A 17 -7.26 -4.32 8.80
CA PHE A 17 -6.11 -3.71 8.17
C PHE A 17 -4.87 -3.79 9.06
N GLY A 18 -5.04 -3.57 10.38
CA GLY A 18 -3.96 -3.73 11.35
C GLY A 18 -3.37 -5.13 11.33
N GLN A 19 -4.22 -6.15 11.23
CA GLN A 19 -3.77 -7.54 11.11
C GLN A 19 -2.94 -7.75 9.83
N MET A 20 -3.35 -7.13 8.73
CA MET A 20 -2.58 -7.23 7.47
C MET A 20 -1.23 -6.50 7.58
N MET A 21 -1.19 -5.36 8.25
CA MET A 21 0.08 -4.66 8.51
C MET A 21 1.02 -5.55 9.32
N ASP A 22 0.51 -6.21 10.37
CA ASP A 22 1.32 -7.11 11.19
C ASP A 22 1.80 -8.32 10.39
N ARG A 23 0.90 -8.92 9.61
CA ARG A 23 1.22 -10.09 8.80
C ARG A 23 2.37 -9.82 7.82
N TYR A 24 2.41 -8.62 7.26
CA TYR A 24 3.41 -8.25 6.25
C TYR A 24 4.49 -7.33 6.79
N THR A 25 4.73 -7.38 8.09
CA THR A 25 5.84 -6.67 8.77
C THR A 25 5.87 -5.18 8.50
N GLY A 26 4.68 -4.56 8.45
CA GLY A 26 4.54 -3.12 8.26
C GLY A 26 4.56 -2.66 6.81
N SER A 27 4.57 -3.58 5.84
CA SER A 27 4.50 -3.20 4.43
C SER A 27 3.10 -2.71 4.07
N TYR A 28 2.97 -1.41 3.84
CA TYR A 28 1.70 -0.80 3.47
C TYR A 28 1.17 -1.36 2.15
N VAL A 29 2.03 -1.50 1.16
CA VAL A 29 1.67 -2.03 -0.16
C VAL A 29 1.07 -3.43 -0.05
N LEU A 30 1.75 -4.32 0.68
CA LEU A 30 1.27 -5.70 0.84
C LEU A 30 -0.01 -5.75 1.68
N ALA A 31 -0.10 -4.92 2.72
CA ALA A 31 -1.30 -4.86 3.56
C ALA A 31 -2.51 -4.38 2.77
N VAL A 32 -2.36 -3.36 1.93
CA VAL A 32 -3.43 -2.85 1.08
C VAL A 32 -3.87 -3.89 0.05
N ALA A 33 -2.91 -4.55 -0.59
CA ALA A 33 -3.21 -5.62 -1.54
C ALA A 33 -3.98 -6.76 -0.86
N ALA A 34 -3.56 -7.17 0.33
CA ALA A 34 -4.22 -8.22 1.09
C ALA A 34 -5.60 -7.78 1.60
N TYR A 35 -5.77 -6.51 1.93
CA TYR A 35 -7.06 -5.97 2.32
C TYR A 35 -8.09 -6.13 1.20
N ASN A 36 -7.67 -5.95 -0.04
CA ASN A 36 -8.55 -6.08 -1.22
C ASN A 36 -8.67 -7.54 -1.69
N ALA A 37 -7.56 -8.22 -1.88
CA ALA A 37 -7.54 -9.53 -2.54
C ALA A 37 -7.52 -10.72 -1.57
N GLY A 38 -7.25 -10.47 -0.30
CA GLY A 38 -7.07 -11.50 0.70
C GLY A 38 -5.59 -11.91 0.85
N PRO A 39 -5.19 -12.33 2.06
CA PRO A 39 -3.80 -12.68 2.31
C PRO A 39 -3.34 -13.93 1.56
N GLY A 40 -4.25 -14.87 1.27
CA GLY A 40 -3.89 -16.05 0.49
C GLY A 40 -3.37 -15.71 -0.90
N ASN A 41 -4.02 -14.76 -1.58
CA ASN A 41 -3.57 -14.30 -2.88
C ASN A 41 -2.22 -13.58 -2.80
N VAL A 42 -2.07 -12.69 -1.81
CA VAL A 42 -0.82 -11.97 -1.64
C VAL A 42 0.34 -12.93 -1.34
N ASP A 43 0.13 -13.90 -0.48
CA ASP A 43 1.15 -14.91 -0.17
C ASP A 43 1.57 -15.67 -1.43
N LYS A 44 0.59 -16.02 -2.27
CA LYS A 44 0.86 -16.65 -3.57
C LYS A 44 1.71 -15.74 -4.45
N TRP A 45 1.38 -14.47 -4.52
CA TRP A 45 2.10 -13.52 -5.36
C TRP A 45 3.53 -13.27 -4.85
N LEU A 46 3.73 -13.31 -3.54
CA LEU A 46 5.08 -13.22 -2.97
C LEU A 46 5.95 -14.41 -3.43
N ARG A 47 5.34 -15.58 -3.62
CA ARG A 47 6.08 -16.75 -4.13
C ARG A 47 6.30 -16.70 -5.63
N THR A 48 5.36 -16.16 -6.40
CA THR A 48 5.40 -16.24 -7.86
C THR A 48 5.99 -15.00 -8.52
N ILE A 49 5.83 -13.82 -7.92
CA ILE A 49 6.32 -12.57 -8.48
C ILE A 49 7.62 -12.15 -7.80
N GLY A 50 7.67 -12.23 -6.49
CA GLY A 50 8.77 -11.76 -5.67
C GLY A 50 8.25 -10.97 -4.47
N ASP A 51 9.18 -10.48 -3.66
CA ASP A 51 8.86 -9.82 -2.39
C ASP A 51 9.41 -8.40 -2.41
N PRO A 52 8.54 -7.38 -2.38
CA PRO A 52 8.99 -5.99 -2.40
C PRO A 52 9.69 -5.56 -1.12
N ARG A 53 9.68 -6.39 -0.08
CA ARG A 53 10.40 -6.10 1.17
C ARG A 53 11.88 -6.49 1.11
N THR A 54 12.26 -7.31 0.13
CA THR A 54 13.59 -7.95 0.11
C THR A 54 14.35 -7.76 -1.20
N GLY A 55 14.17 -6.63 -1.88
CA GLY A 55 14.99 -6.31 -3.04
C GLY A 55 14.25 -6.09 -4.34
N MET A 56 12.98 -6.44 -4.39
CA MET A 56 12.16 -6.13 -5.54
C MET A 56 11.57 -4.73 -5.38
N ASP A 57 11.56 -3.94 -6.45
CA ASP A 57 10.94 -2.63 -6.43
C ASP A 57 9.43 -2.74 -6.21
N ALA A 58 8.89 -1.95 -5.28
CA ALA A 58 7.47 -2.03 -4.93
C ALA A 58 6.56 -1.64 -6.08
N LEU A 59 6.93 -0.63 -6.87
CA LEU A 59 6.13 -0.22 -8.02
C LEU A 59 6.09 -1.34 -9.07
N THR A 60 7.20 -2.00 -9.30
CA THR A 60 7.25 -3.15 -10.22
C THR A 60 6.37 -4.28 -9.70
N TRP A 61 6.39 -4.54 -8.39
CA TRP A 61 5.54 -5.57 -7.79
C TRP A 61 4.07 -5.27 -8.01
N ILE A 62 3.66 -4.01 -7.79
CA ILE A 62 2.27 -3.59 -7.99
C ILE A 62 1.85 -3.79 -9.45
N GLU A 63 2.71 -3.40 -10.39
CA GLU A 63 2.41 -3.55 -11.82
C GLU A 63 2.24 -5.01 -12.24
N ARG A 64 2.85 -5.93 -11.51
CA ARG A 64 2.78 -7.36 -11.80
C ARG A 64 1.66 -8.10 -11.07
N ILE A 65 0.86 -7.41 -10.25
CA ILE A 65 -0.30 -8.03 -9.61
C ILE A 65 -1.23 -8.60 -10.70
N PRO A 66 -1.52 -9.92 -10.64
CA PRO A 66 -2.30 -10.57 -11.72
C PRO A 66 -3.76 -10.13 -11.79
N LEU A 67 -4.34 -9.72 -10.65
CA LEU A 67 -5.72 -9.24 -10.62
C LEU A 67 -5.75 -7.74 -10.90
N SER A 68 -6.33 -7.35 -12.03
CA SER A 68 -6.41 -5.95 -12.41
C SER A 68 -7.18 -5.11 -11.39
N GLU A 69 -8.23 -5.67 -10.79
CA GLU A 69 -8.99 -5.00 -9.75
C GLU A 69 -8.10 -4.64 -8.55
N THR A 70 -7.30 -5.59 -8.07
CA THR A 70 -6.40 -5.36 -6.95
C THR A 70 -5.27 -4.39 -7.32
N ARG A 71 -4.71 -4.57 -8.51
CA ARG A 71 -3.68 -3.66 -9.00
C ARG A 71 -4.17 -2.22 -9.01
N ASP A 72 -5.34 -1.98 -9.57
CA ASP A 72 -5.94 -0.66 -9.64
C ASP A 72 -6.28 -0.13 -8.24
N TYR A 73 -6.80 -1.01 -7.38
CA TYR A 73 -7.10 -0.65 -5.99
C TYR A 73 -5.86 -0.16 -5.25
N VAL A 74 -4.76 -0.91 -5.32
CA VAL A 74 -3.51 -0.53 -4.65
C VAL A 74 -3.01 0.81 -5.18
N GLN A 75 -3.04 1.01 -6.49
CA GLN A 75 -2.61 2.26 -7.09
C GLN A 75 -3.46 3.44 -6.62
N ARG A 76 -4.79 3.27 -6.56
CA ARG A 76 -5.71 4.32 -6.12
C ARG A 76 -5.54 4.63 -4.64
N VAL A 77 -5.37 3.62 -3.80
CA VAL A 77 -5.14 3.84 -2.38
C VAL A 77 -3.86 4.62 -2.14
N LEU A 78 -2.77 4.26 -2.83
CA LEU A 78 -1.51 4.99 -2.71
C LEU A 78 -1.63 6.43 -3.17
N GLU A 79 -2.29 6.67 -4.31
CA GLU A 79 -2.54 8.03 -4.79
C GLU A 79 -3.31 8.86 -3.75
N ASN A 80 -4.38 8.29 -3.20
CA ASN A 80 -5.20 8.98 -2.21
C ASN A 80 -4.44 9.23 -0.91
N ALA A 81 -3.64 8.28 -0.45
CA ALA A 81 -2.86 8.42 0.76
C ALA A 81 -1.81 9.52 0.63
N VAL A 82 -1.11 9.56 -0.49
CA VAL A 82 -0.09 10.59 -0.76
C VAL A 82 -0.73 11.97 -0.82
N VAL A 83 -1.81 12.11 -1.57
CA VAL A 83 -2.50 13.40 -1.71
C VAL A 83 -3.07 13.85 -0.36
N TYR A 84 -3.71 12.94 0.38
CA TYR A 84 -4.27 13.25 1.69
C TYR A 84 -3.18 13.75 2.65
N ASP A 85 -2.04 13.07 2.70
CA ASP A 85 -0.94 13.45 3.59
C ASP A 85 -0.35 14.81 3.21
N LEU A 86 -0.26 15.12 1.91
CA LEU A 86 0.20 16.42 1.45
C LEU A 86 -0.74 17.56 1.87
N LEU A 87 -2.05 17.29 1.88
CA LEU A 87 -3.06 18.28 2.28
C LEU A 87 -3.21 18.40 3.81
N ASN A 88 -2.84 17.36 4.55
CA ASN A 88 -3.04 17.29 6.00
C ASN A 88 -1.73 16.87 6.70
N PRO A 89 -0.67 17.66 6.62
CA PRO A 89 0.64 17.25 7.12
C PRO A 89 0.68 16.99 8.62
N ARG A 90 -0.21 17.62 9.41
CA ARG A 90 -0.22 17.42 10.87
C ARG A 90 -0.81 16.08 11.29
N SER A 91 -1.68 15.50 10.44
CA SER A 91 -2.33 14.22 10.70
C SER A 91 -1.90 13.13 9.74
N ALA A 92 -0.85 13.38 8.97
CA ALA A 92 -0.38 12.44 7.96
C ALA A 92 0.05 11.11 8.60
N ASN A 93 -0.29 10.01 7.95
CA ASN A 93 0.13 8.67 8.35
C ASN A 93 1.65 8.53 8.27
N ILE A 94 2.24 9.14 7.26
CA ILE A 94 3.68 9.19 7.06
C ILE A 94 4.09 10.64 6.89
N LYS A 95 4.86 11.15 7.85
CA LYS A 95 5.34 12.53 7.85
C LYS A 95 6.71 12.57 7.17
N SER A 96 6.69 12.77 5.86
CA SER A 96 7.90 12.78 5.06
C SER A 96 7.74 13.81 3.94
N PRO A 97 8.82 14.51 3.55
CA PRO A 97 8.77 15.37 2.36
C PRO A 97 8.58 14.59 1.07
N THR A 98 8.73 13.27 1.11
CA THR A 98 8.52 12.38 -0.04
C THR A 98 7.60 11.22 0.37
N PRO A 99 6.27 11.51 0.56
CA PRO A 99 5.35 10.50 1.12
C PRO A 99 5.27 9.22 0.29
N LEU A 100 5.32 9.31 -1.03
CA LEU A 100 5.23 8.12 -1.87
C LEU A 100 6.40 7.17 -1.59
N SER A 101 7.61 7.69 -1.50
CA SER A 101 8.79 6.87 -1.21
C SER A 101 8.64 6.15 0.13
N ALA A 102 8.11 6.83 1.15
CA ALA A 102 7.89 6.25 2.46
C ALA A 102 6.84 5.13 2.41
N TYR A 103 5.73 5.32 1.68
CA TYR A 103 4.71 4.27 1.50
C TYR A 103 5.26 3.06 0.76
N LEU A 104 6.21 3.25 -0.13
CA LEU A 104 6.86 2.18 -0.87
C LEU A 104 7.99 1.53 -0.09
N GLY A 105 8.31 2.01 1.10
CA GLY A 105 9.34 1.46 1.95
C GLY A 105 10.77 1.87 1.58
N LYS A 106 10.93 2.95 0.82
CA LYS A 106 12.25 3.47 0.44
C LYS A 106 12.79 4.40 1.52
N ALA A 107 14.05 4.23 1.87
CA ALA A 107 14.72 5.09 2.85
C ALA A 107 15.01 6.48 2.28
N LYS A 108 15.15 6.62 0.97
CA LYS A 108 15.44 7.87 0.27
C LYS A 108 14.51 8.04 -0.92
N PRO A 109 14.25 9.30 -1.33
CA PRO A 109 13.48 9.57 -2.54
C PRO A 109 14.16 8.97 -3.77
N GLY A 110 13.36 8.56 -4.73
CA GLY A 110 13.92 8.10 -5.99
C GLY A 110 13.42 6.80 -6.52
#